data_5be3911268543399b6d4756ff7f299a8
#
_entry.id   5be3911268543399b6d4756ff7f299a8
#
_cell.length_a   1.000
_cell.length_b   1.000
_cell.length_c   1.000
_cell.angle_alpha   90.00
_cell.angle_beta   90.00
_cell.angle_gamma   90.00
#
_symmetry.space_group_name_H-M   'P 1'
#
loop_
_entity.id
_entity.type
_entity.pdbx_description
1 polymer ?
#
loop_
_entity_poly.entity_id
_entity_poly.type
_entity_poly.pdbx_seq_one_letter_code
_entity_poly.pdbx_strand_id
1 'polypeptide(L)'
;MFRSRRGGIGFAAAASAWQPANELLMPITLLDAILLIVMLVSGLLAMIRGFMREILSIGAWGIAALVTLYSYSRVLPIAKQYITSDMVAAGASVAGVFLITLLIVSVITARISDLVLDSRVGALDRTLGFLFGLGRGLIIVVVAFLFFAWLVPDRSQPEWVRGAKSRIVLQSTGQWLMSMLPDDPESTILKRLKRQKPEDQEPPDASPDQKSELAPRSGAL
;
A
#
# COMPACT_ATOMS: atom_id res chain seq x y z
N MET A 1 80.18 -15.84 -6.83
CA MET A 1 78.95 -16.15 -7.55
C MET A 1 77.77 -15.53 -6.78
N PHE A 2 77.50 -14.24 -7.04
CA PHE A 2 76.52 -13.40 -6.28
C PHE A 2 75.32 -13.17 -7.18
N ARG A 3 74.17 -13.76 -6.84
CA ARG A 3 72.93 -13.64 -7.61
C ARG A 3 72.00 -12.60 -6.93
N SER A 4 72.06 -11.43 -7.53
CA SER A 4 71.18 -10.30 -7.22
C SER A 4 69.69 -10.66 -7.44
N ARG A 5 68.89 -10.75 -6.38
CA ARG A 5 67.44 -10.69 -6.44
C ARG A 5 67.01 -9.21 -6.37
N ARG A 6 66.82 -8.58 -7.51
CA ARG A 6 66.14 -7.29 -7.58
C ARG A 6 64.62 -7.50 -7.48
N GLY A 7 64.06 -6.77 -6.55
CA GLY A 7 62.65 -6.79 -6.21
C GLY A 7 61.74 -6.33 -7.34
N GLY A 8 60.73 -7.13 -7.59
CA GLY A 8 59.58 -6.85 -8.42
C GLY A 8 58.30 -6.64 -7.66
N ILE A 9 58.35 -5.94 -6.49
CA ILE A 9 57.13 -5.79 -5.65
C ILE A 9 56.52 -4.40 -5.79
N GLY A 10 57.10 -3.47 -6.56
CA GLY A 10 56.63 -2.08 -6.63
C GLY A 10 55.63 -1.77 -7.74
N PHE A 11 55.50 -2.61 -8.77
CA PHE A 11 54.64 -2.27 -9.94
C PHE A 11 53.22 -2.81 -9.85
N ALA A 12 52.96 -3.87 -9.08
CA ALA A 12 51.65 -4.43 -8.95
C ALA A 12 50.72 -3.63 -7.97
N ALA A 13 51.33 -2.92 -7.00
CA ALA A 13 50.59 -2.12 -6.06
C ALA A 13 50.09 -0.76 -6.61
N ALA A 14 50.74 -0.25 -7.67
CA ALA A 14 50.32 1.00 -8.29
C ALA A 14 49.23 0.81 -9.35
N ALA A 15 49.03 -0.38 -9.86
CA ALA A 15 48.02 -0.68 -10.87
C ALA A 15 46.60 -0.85 -10.23
N SER A 16 46.53 -1.11 -8.93
CA SER A 16 45.23 -1.24 -8.22
C SER A 16 44.66 0.11 -7.77
N ALA A 17 45.38 1.22 -7.92
CA ALA A 17 44.94 2.56 -7.51
C ALA A 17 44.18 3.33 -8.61
N TRP A 18 44.16 2.80 -9.83
CA TRP A 18 43.42 3.39 -10.95
C TRP A 18 42.08 2.67 -11.12
N GLN A 19 41.20 2.80 -10.13
CA GLN A 19 39.80 2.57 -10.42
C GLN A 19 39.29 3.79 -11.19
N PRO A 20 38.84 3.59 -12.45
CA PRO A 20 38.39 4.71 -13.26
C PRO A 20 37.19 5.35 -12.56
N ALA A 21 37.21 6.68 -12.48
CA ALA A 21 36.12 7.49 -11.88
C ALA A 21 34.77 7.31 -12.57
N ASN A 22 34.69 6.49 -13.58
CA ASN A 22 33.42 6.07 -14.25
C ASN A 22 32.54 5.14 -13.42
N GLU A 23 33.03 4.51 -12.34
CA GLU A 23 32.14 3.80 -11.41
C GLU A 23 31.26 4.76 -10.60
N LEU A 24 31.66 6.04 -10.48
CA LEU A 24 30.83 7.08 -9.87
C LEU A 24 29.72 7.61 -10.79
N LEU A 25 29.87 7.38 -12.10
CA LEU A 25 28.88 7.73 -13.13
C LEU A 25 28.16 6.45 -13.60
N MET A 26 27.62 5.67 -12.69
CA MET A 26 26.62 4.66 -13.11
C MET A 26 25.51 5.41 -13.83
N PRO A 27 25.21 5.04 -15.09
CA PRO A 27 24.20 5.74 -15.87
C PRO A 27 22.89 5.73 -15.08
N ILE A 28 22.22 6.88 -15.05
CA ILE A 28 20.86 6.97 -14.49
C ILE A 28 20.01 5.95 -15.23
N THR A 29 19.51 4.97 -14.53
CA THR A 29 18.69 3.93 -15.13
C THR A 29 17.30 4.46 -15.44
N LEU A 30 16.56 3.76 -16.30
CA LEU A 30 15.19 4.12 -16.63
C LEU A 30 14.31 4.21 -15.37
N LEU A 31 14.51 3.33 -14.39
CA LEU A 31 13.78 3.35 -13.13
C LEU A 31 14.07 4.63 -12.31
N ASP A 32 15.35 5.03 -12.25
CA ASP A 32 15.75 6.26 -11.56
C ASP A 32 15.14 7.49 -12.22
N ALA A 33 15.11 7.52 -13.56
CA ALA A 33 14.48 8.59 -14.33
C ALA A 33 12.97 8.65 -14.10
N ILE A 34 12.28 7.51 -14.11
CA ILE A 34 10.83 7.44 -13.83
C ILE A 34 10.54 7.95 -12.42
N LEU A 35 11.31 7.51 -11.41
CA LEU A 35 11.15 7.98 -10.04
C LEU A 35 11.29 9.51 -9.96
N LEU A 36 12.37 10.04 -10.53
CA LEU A 36 12.65 11.47 -10.49
C LEU A 36 11.57 12.29 -11.21
N ILE A 37 11.14 11.85 -12.39
CA ILE A 37 10.08 12.53 -13.18
C ILE A 37 8.76 12.50 -12.41
N VAL A 38 8.33 11.36 -11.89
CA VAL A 38 7.07 11.25 -11.14
C VAL A 38 7.11 12.09 -9.87
N MET A 39 8.22 12.07 -9.13
CA MET A 39 8.38 12.91 -7.94
C MET A 39 8.32 14.40 -8.28
N LEU A 40 9.07 14.84 -9.32
CA LEU A 40 9.09 16.26 -9.72
C LEU A 40 7.71 16.71 -10.22
N VAL A 41 7.08 15.95 -11.10
CA VAL A 41 5.74 16.28 -11.61
C VAL A 41 4.73 16.35 -10.46
N SER A 42 4.75 15.36 -9.55
CA SER A 42 3.88 15.37 -8.37
C SER A 42 4.16 16.58 -7.45
N GLY A 43 5.44 16.91 -7.23
CA GLY A 43 5.85 18.07 -6.44
C GLY A 43 5.41 19.41 -7.07
N LEU A 44 5.64 19.58 -8.37
CA LEU A 44 5.23 20.78 -9.10
C LEU A 44 3.72 20.97 -9.11
N LEU A 45 2.95 19.91 -9.34
CA LEU A 45 1.50 19.97 -9.29
C LEU A 45 0.97 20.35 -7.91
N ALA A 46 1.57 19.79 -6.87
CA ALA A 46 1.21 20.11 -5.49
C ALA A 46 1.65 21.55 -5.09
N MET A 47 2.79 22.03 -5.60
CA MET A 47 3.23 23.41 -5.44
C MET A 47 2.23 24.42 -6.07
N ILE A 48 1.69 24.10 -7.24
CA ILE A 48 0.68 24.96 -7.91
C ILE A 48 -0.63 24.96 -7.13
N ARG A 49 -1.03 23.78 -6.61
CA ARG A 49 -2.29 23.66 -5.84
C ARG A 49 -2.20 24.23 -4.43
N GLY A 50 -1.04 24.15 -3.80
CA GLY A 50 -0.79 24.48 -2.40
C GLY A 50 -1.02 23.30 -1.45
N PHE A 51 -0.26 23.32 -0.33
CA PHE A 51 -0.27 22.28 0.70
C PHE A 51 -1.63 22.15 1.38
N MET A 52 -2.26 23.29 1.72
CA MET A 52 -3.58 23.30 2.36
C MET A 52 -4.64 22.61 1.51
N ARG A 53 -4.65 22.83 0.20
CA ARG A 53 -5.58 22.14 -0.71
C ARG A 53 -5.36 20.63 -0.76
N GLU A 54 -4.10 20.18 -0.77
CA GLU A 54 -3.79 18.73 -0.77
C GLU A 54 -4.23 18.06 0.54
N ILE A 55 -3.91 18.66 1.70
CA ILE A 55 -4.33 18.12 3.01
C ILE A 55 -5.86 18.12 3.17
N LEU A 56 -6.51 19.22 2.81
CA LEU A 56 -7.97 19.30 2.89
C LEU A 56 -8.66 18.32 1.93
N SER A 57 -8.07 18.07 0.76
CA SER A 57 -8.56 17.07 -0.18
C SER A 57 -8.48 15.67 0.43
N ILE A 58 -7.36 15.29 1.04
CA ILE A 58 -7.22 13.99 1.72
C ILE A 58 -8.22 13.90 2.89
N GLY A 59 -8.36 14.99 3.66
CA GLY A 59 -9.34 15.08 4.74
C GLY A 59 -10.77 14.87 4.24
N ALA A 60 -11.11 15.45 3.08
CA ALA A 60 -12.43 15.28 2.47
C ALA A 60 -12.73 13.82 2.13
N TRP A 61 -11.76 13.07 1.59
CA TRP A 61 -11.88 11.63 1.35
C TRP A 61 -12.08 10.84 2.65
N GLY A 62 -11.30 11.17 3.69
CA GLY A 62 -11.44 10.54 5.01
C GLY A 62 -12.81 10.80 5.63
N ILE A 63 -13.29 12.05 5.60
CA ILE A 63 -14.62 12.43 6.11
C ILE A 63 -15.72 11.71 5.32
N ALA A 64 -15.61 11.68 3.97
CA ALA A 64 -16.59 10.98 3.14
C ALA A 64 -16.65 9.48 3.46
N ALA A 65 -15.51 8.84 3.67
CA ALA A 65 -15.45 7.43 4.07
C ALA A 65 -16.09 7.20 5.45
N LEU A 66 -15.77 8.03 6.44
CA LEU A 66 -16.37 7.92 7.80
C LEU A 66 -17.89 8.14 7.79
N VAL A 67 -18.35 9.17 7.07
CA VAL A 67 -19.80 9.44 6.96
C VAL A 67 -20.49 8.28 6.24
N THR A 68 -19.90 7.73 5.20
CA THR A 68 -20.44 6.58 4.48
C THR A 68 -20.57 5.38 5.41
N LEU A 69 -19.51 5.07 6.16
CA LEU A 69 -19.51 3.95 7.09
C LEU A 69 -20.61 4.10 8.18
N TYR A 70 -20.74 5.31 8.71
CA TYR A 70 -21.76 5.61 9.73
C TYR A 70 -23.19 5.61 9.18
N SER A 71 -23.38 6.13 7.95
CA SER A 71 -24.69 6.29 7.33
C SER A 71 -25.19 5.03 6.62
N TYR A 72 -24.30 4.06 6.35
CA TYR A 72 -24.60 2.86 5.58
C TYR A 72 -25.82 2.10 6.11
N SER A 73 -25.88 1.85 7.42
CA SER A 73 -26.97 1.11 8.07
C SER A 73 -28.34 1.80 7.97
N ARG A 74 -28.34 3.13 7.79
CA ARG A 74 -29.56 3.93 7.63
C ARG A 74 -30.02 4.06 6.17
N VAL A 75 -29.07 4.14 5.24
CA VAL A 75 -29.35 4.35 3.82
C VAL A 75 -29.67 3.04 3.10
N LEU A 76 -29.07 1.92 3.51
CA LEU A 76 -29.27 0.62 2.88
C LEU A 76 -30.77 0.20 2.83
N PRO A 77 -31.57 0.32 3.91
CA PRO A 77 -33.01 -0.04 3.85
C PRO A 77 -33.80 0.79 2.83
N ILE A 78 -33.43 2.07 2.67
CA ILE A 78 -34.05 2.96 1.70
C ILE A 78 -33.71 2.52 0.28
N ALA A 79 -32.44 2.21 0.02
CA ALA A 79 -31.98 1.75 -1.30
C ALA A 79 -32.66 0.43 -1.72
N LYS A 80 -32.90 -0.50 -0.77
CA LYS A 80 -33.59 -1.77 -1.01
C LYS A 80 -35.06 -1.63 -1.39
N GLN A 81 -35.69 -0.49 -1.13
CA GLN A 81 -37.06 -0.23 -1.58
C GLN A 81 -37.14 0.03 -3.10
N TYR A 82 -36.05 0.54 -3.69
CA TYR A 82 -35.96 0.89 -5.12
C TYR A 82 -35.16 -0.10 -5.95
N ILE A 83 -34.29 -0.88 -5.30
CA ILE A 83 -33.35 -1.80 -5.98
C ILE A 83 -33.57 -3.22 -5.44
N THR A 84 -34.01 -4.10 -6.32
CA THR A 84 -34.35 -5.50 -6.00
C THR A 84 -33.13 -6.38 -5.66
N SER A 85 -31.94 -6.04 -6.22
CA SER A 85 -30.70 -6.77 -5.96
C SER A 85 -29.99 -6.25 -4.73
N ASP A 86 -29.81 -7.09 -3.72
CA ASP A 86 -29.14 -6.74 -2.46
C ASP A 86 -27.72 -6.21 -2.65
N MET A 87 -26.96 -6.82 -3.58
CA MET A 87 -25.58 -6.39 -3.87
C MET A 87 -25.57 -5.00 -4.53
N VAL A 88 -26.47 -4.76 -5.48
CA VAL A 88 -26.57 -3.45 -6.16
C VAL A 88 -27.06 -2.38 -5.19
N ALA A 89 -28.05 -2.69 -4.35
CA ALA A 89 -28.54 -1.76 -3.32
C ALA A 89 -27.42 -1.37 -2.34
N ALA A 90 -26.62 -2.33 -1.87
CA ALA A 90 -25.48 -2.07 -1.01
C ALA A 90 -24.42 -1.20 -1.70
N GLY A 91 -24.03 -1.54 -2.92
CA GLY A 91 -23.07 -0.77 -3.72
C GLY A 91 -23.55 0.67 -4.01
N ALA A 92 -24.82 0.82 -4.40
CA ALA A 92 -25.44 2.12 -4.65
C ALA A 92 -25.53 2.99 -3.40
N SER A 93 -25.81 2.38 -2.24
CA SER A 93 -25.85 3.10 -0.94
C SER A 93 -24.46 3.62 -0.57
N VAL A 94 -23.43 2.78 -0.67
CA VAL A 94 -22.05 3.17 -0.37
C VAL A 94 -21.58 4.26 -1.33
N ALA A 95 -21.70 4.02 -2.65
CA ALA A 95 -21.26 4.97 -3.66
C ALA A 95 -22.04 6.30 -3.61
N GLY A 96 -23.35 6.25 -3.43
CA GLY A 96 -24.19 7.45 -3.36
C GLY A 96 -23.84 8.33 -2.16
N VAL A 97 -23.79 7.76 -0.95
CA VAL A 97 -23.43 8.53 0.25
C VAL A 97 -22.02 9.05 0.16
N PHE A 98 -21.08 8.23 -0.31
CA PHE A 98 -19.67 8.64 -0.46
C PHE A 98 -19.53 9.81 -1.42
N LEU A 99 -20.08 9.72 -2.63
CA LEU A 99 -19.97 10.76 -3.65
C LEU A 99 -20.66 12.06 -3.24
N ILE A 100 -21.86 11.98 -2.67
CA ILE A 100 -22.58 13.17 -2.19
C ILE A 100 -21.78 13.85 -1.07
N THR A 101 -21.33 13.09 -0.08
CA THR A 101 -20.53 13.63 1.03
C THR A 101 -19.21 14.21 0.52
N LEU A 102 -18.52 13.51 -0.37
CA LEU A 102 -17.27 13.97 -0.96
C LEU A 102 -17.46 15.27 -1.71
N LEU A 103 -18.54 15.40 -2.49
CA LEU A 103 -18.88 16.62 -3.21
C LEU A 103 -19.10 17.80 -2.25
N ILE A 104 -19.95 17.60 -1.23
CA ILE A 104 -20.26 18.65 -0.24
C ILE A 104 -18.99 19.09 0.49
N VAL A 105 -18.24 18.13 1.05
CA VAL A 105 -17.03 18.42 1.81
C VAL A 105 -15.97 19.07 0.90
N SER A 106 -15.81 18.62 -0.35
CA SER A 106 -14.87 19.20 -1.31
C SER A 106 -15.20 20.66 -1.64
N VAL A 107 -16.47 21.01 -1.78
CA VAL A 107 -16.88 22.40 -2.02
C VAL A 107 -16.58 23.26 -0.78
N ILE A 108 -16.87 22.78 0.41
CA ILE A 108 -16.58 23.50 1.67
C ILE A 108 -15.07 23.70 1.83
N THR A 109 -14.27 22.63 1.64
CA THR A 109 -12.81 22.69 1.79
C THR A 109 -12.16 23.58 0.74
N ALA A 110 -12.68 23.63 -0.48
CA ALA A 110 -12.20 24.56 -1.50
C ALA A 110 -12.40 26.02 -1.06
N ARG A 111 -13.57 26.37 -0.49
CA ARG A 111 -13.83 27.74 0.02
C ARG A 111 -12.91 28.10 1.19
N ILE A 112 -12.67 27.15 2.11
CA ILE A 112 -11.76 27.36 3.25
C ILE A 112 -10.33 27.57 2.74
N SER A 113 -9.89 26.77 1.77
CA SER A 113 -8.56 26.89 1.19
C SER A 113 -8.33 28.26 0.53
N ASP A 114 -9.33 28.81 -0.18
CA ASP A 114 -9.21 30.10 -0.84
C ASP A 114 -9.02 31.23 0.19
N LEU A 115 -9.69 31.18 1.34
CA LEU A 115 -9.53 32.13 2.44
C LEU A 115 -8.11 32.11 3.07
N VAL A 116 -7.47 30.95 3.12
CA VAL A 116 -6.12 30.79 3.69
C VAL A 116 -5.05 31.24 2.69
N LEU A 117 -5.24 31.02 1.40
CA LEU A 117 -4.28 31.35 0.35
C LEU A 117 -4.15 32.87 0.11
N ASP A 118 -5.16 33.67 0.45
CA ASP A 118 -5.14 35.13 0.34
C ASP A 118 -4.27 35.79 1.42
N SER A 119 -3.74 35.02 2.36
CA SER A 119 -2.85 35.53 3.41
C SER A 119 -1.36 35.49 2.99
N ARG A 120 -0.49 36.24 3.74
CA ARG A 120 0.99 36.29 3.55
C ARG A 120 1.68 34.90 3.60
N VAL A 121 0.95 33.81 3.90
CA VAL A 121 1.44 32.45 4.06
C VAL A 121 1.56 31.70 2.71
N GLY A 122 1.13 32.29 1.59
CA GLY A 122 1.06 31.62 0.30
C GLY A 122 2.40 31.07 -0.22
N ALA A 123 3.53 31.74 0.07
CA ALA A 123 4.86 31.22 -0.34
C ALA A 123 5.23 29.95 0.44
N LEU A 124 4.99 29.94 1.74
CA LEU A 124 5.25 28.77 2.61
C LEU A 124 4.34 27.59 2.22
N ASP A 125 3.06 27.87 1.94
CA ASP A 125 2.09 26.86 1.50
C ASP A 125 2.52 26.17 0.20
N ARG A 126 3.06 26.92 -0.77
CA ARG A 126 3.59 26.37 -2.02
C ARG A 126 4.82 25.49 -1.80
N THR A 127 5.75 25.94 -0.93
CA THR A 127 6.96 25.18 -0.61
C THR A 127 6.61 23.87 0.12
N LEU A 128 5.72 23.93 1.10
CA LEU A 128 5.21 22.75 1.78
C LEU A 128 4.44 21.84 0.82
N GLY A 129 3.66 22.42 -0.12
CA GLY A 129 2.98 21.69 -1.17
C GLY A 129 3.96 20.92 -2.05
N PHE A 130 5.06 21.55 -2.47
CA PHE A 130 6.09 20.88 -3.25
C PHE A 130 6.69 19.69 -2.48
N LEU A 131 7.06 19.89 -1.22
CA LEU A 131 7.65 18.85 -0.37
C LEU A 131 6.68 17.68 -0.16
N PHE A 132 5.41 17.99 0.12
CA PHE A 132 4.35 17.00 0.24
C PHE A 132 4.13 16.23 -1.07
N GLY A 133 4.14 16.93 -2.20
CA GLY A 133 4.01 16.34 -3.54
C GLY A 133 5.16 15.40 -3.89
N LEU A 134 6.41 15.72 -3.47
CA LEU A 134 7.54 14.82 -3.62
C LEU A 134 7.33 13.52 -2.82
N GLY A 135 6.89 13.62 -1.57
CA GLY A 135 6.58 12.46 -0.72
C GLY A 135 5.47 11.59 -1.33
N ARG A 136 4.38 12.22 -1.82
CA ARG A 136 3.30 11.52 -2.54
C ARG A 136 3.82 10.84 -3.81
N GLY A 137 4.66 11.52 -4.59
CA GLY A 137 5.26 10.95 -5.80
C GLY A 137 6.12 9.73 -5.48
N LEU A 138 6.91 9.79 -4.41
CA LEU A 138 7.69 8.64 -3.93
C LEU A 138 6.77 7.46 -3.57
N ILE A 139 5.72 7.68 -2.79
CA ILE A 139 4.77 6.63 -2.39
C ILE A 139 4.13 5.99 -3.62
N ILE A 140 3.72 6.78 -4.62
CA ILE A 140 3.13 6.26 -5.86
C ILE A 140 4.11 5.33 -6.58
N VAL A 141 5.37 5.73 -6.72
CA VAL A 141 6.38 4.89 -7.39
C VAL A 141 6.71 3.65 -6.55
N VAL A 142 6.77 3.77 -5.22
CA VAL A 142 6.98 2.62 -4.32
C VAL A 142 5.85 1.60 -4.49
N VAL A 143 4.60 2.04 -4.47
CA VAL A 143 3.44 1.14 -4.67
C VAL A 143 3.49 0.49 -6.05
N ALA A 144 3.76 1.27 -7.11
CA ALA A 144 3.90 0.74 -8.47
C ALA A 144 5.04 -0.28 -8.56
N PHE A 145 6.19 0.00 -7.91
CA PHE A 145 7.32 -0.92 -7.84
C PHE A 145 7.00 -2.21 -7.08
N LEU A 146 6.26 -2.14 -5.98
CA LEU A 146 5.82 -3.32 -5.24
C LEU A 146 4.91 -4.20 -6.10
N PHE A 147 3.96 -3.60 -6.83
CA PHE A 147 3.13 -4.33 -7.80
C PHE A 147 3.97 -4.98 -8.90
N PHE A 148 4.95 -4.24 -9.44
CA PHE A 148 5.86 -4.77 -10.44
C PHE A 148 6.68 -5.94 -9.90
N ALA A 149 7.25 -5.80 -8.69
CA ALA A 149 8.04 -6.85 -8.05
C ALA A 149 7.21 -8.09 -7.69
N TRP A 150 5.92 -7.90 -7.37
CA TRP A 150 4.99 -9.01 -7.16
C TRP A 150 4.68 -9.76 -8.46
N LEU A 151 4.55 -9.03 -9.58
CA LEU A 151 4.22 -9.61 -10.89
C LEU A 151 5.43 -10.25 -11.56
N VAL A 152 6.64 -9.66 -11.39
CA VAL A 152 7.87 -10.06 -12.06
C VAL A 152 8.91 -10.53 -11.04
N PRO A 153 9.18 -11.85 -10.95
CA PRO A 153 10.19 -12.39 -10.04
C PRO A 153 11.57 -11.77 -10.29
N ASP A 154 12.38 -11.62 -9.25
CA ASP A 154 13.70 -10.97 -9.30
C ASP A 154 14.62 -11.51 -10.39
N ARG A 155 14.53 -12.80 -10.71
CA ARG A 155 15.34 -13.44 -11.76
C ARG A 155 14.98 -12.99 -13.17
N SER A 156 13.74 -12.56 -13.38
CA SER A 156 13.20 -12.14 -14.69
C SER A 156 13.14 -10.62 -14.85
N GLN A 157 13.56 -9.86 -13.81
CA GLN A 157 13.55 -8.39 -13.88
C GLN A 157 14.59 -7.90 -14.89
N PRO A 158 14.25 -6.90 -15.73
CA PRO A 158 15.15 -6.28 -16.66
C PRO A 158 16.36 -5.61 -15.96
N GLU A 159 17.47 -5.47 -16.68
CA GLU A 159 18.69 -4.87 -16.13
C GLU A 159 18.51 -3.42 -15.66
N TRP A 160 17.66 -2.64 -16.35
CA TRP A 160 17.35 -1.25 -15.96
C TRP A 160 16.64 -1.14 -14.61
N VAL A 161 16.02 -2.22 -14.11
CA VAL A 161 15.45 -2.29 -12.74
C VAL A 161 16.51 -2.78 -11.77
N ARG A 162 17.23 -3.85 -12.11
CA ARG A 162 18.22 -4.46 -11.21
C ARG A 162 19.41 -3.55 -10.93
N GLY A 163 19.85 -2.78 -11.91
CA GLY A 163 20.95 -1.83 -11.81
C GLY A 163 20.57 -0.45 -11.25
N ALA A 164 19.30 -0.21 -10.94
CA ALA A 164 18.84 1.09 -10.47
C ALA A 164 19.29 1.40 -9.05
N LYS A 165 19.81 2.60 -8.83
CA LYS A 165 20.16 3.11 -7.48
C LYS A 165 18.91 3.31 -6.63
N SER A 166 17.82 3.74 -7.25
CA SER A 166 16.52 3.92 -6.60
C SER A 166 15.90 2.62 -6.10
N ARG A 167 16.31 1.45 -6.64
CA ARG A 167 15.78 0.15 -6.20
C ARG A 167 15.92 -0.06 -4.70
N ILE A 168 17.05 0.31 -4.10
CA ILE A 168 17.30 0.18 -2.66
C ILE A 168 16.29 1.02 -1.87
N VAL A 169 16.09 2.27 -2.30
CA VAL A 169 15.12 3.18 -1.66
C VAL A 169 13.70 2.66 -1.82
N LEU A 170 13.33 2.20 -3.01
CA LEU A 170 12.00 1.66 -3.28
C LEU A 170 11.72 0.38 -2.48
N GLN A 171 12.69 -0.52 -2.38
CA GLN A 171 12.56 -1.75 -1.58
C GLN A 171 12.47 -1.45 -0.08
N SER A 172 13.36 -0.60 0.46
CA SER A 172 13.35 -0.27 1.89
C SER A 172 12.06 0.48 2.30
N THR A 173 11.63 1.44 1.48
CA THR A 173 10.38 2.17 1.72
C THR A 173 9.17 1.25 1.55
N GLY A 174 9.21 0.33 0.58
CA GLY A 174 8.16 -0.67 0.36
C GLY A 174 8.04 -1.65 1.53
N GLN A 175 9.16 -2.16 2.04
CA GLN A 175 9.18 -3.03 3.22
C GLN A 175 8.66 -2.31 4.47
N TRP A 176 9.06 -1.05 4.66
CA TRP A 176 8.55 -0.22 5.74
C TRP A 176 7.03 -0.01 5.62
N LEU A 177 6.54 0.25 4.42
CA LEU A 177 5.10 0.40 4.16
C LEU A 177 4.34 -0.92 4.43
N MET A 178 4.90 -2.06 4.02
CA MET A 178 4.33 -3.38 4.29
C MET A 178 4.34 -3.71 5.78
N SER A 179 5.37 -3.31 6.53
CA SER A 179 5.44 -3.54 7.98
C SER A 179 4.39 -2.77 8.78
N MET A 180 3.78 -1.75 8.19
CA MET A 180 2.63 -1.03 8.77
C MET A 180 1.30 -1.75 8.56
N LEU A 181 1.23 -2.70 7.62
CA LEU A 181 0.04 -3.54 7.47
C LEU A 181 0.01 -4.59 8.58
N PRO A 182 -1.16 -4.86 9.19
CA PRO A 182 -1.28 -5.96 10.16
C PRO A 182 -0.87 -7.29 9.50
N ASP A 183 0.01 -8.03 10.16
CA ASP A 183 0.35 -9.38 9.76
C ASP A 183 -0.94 -10.20 9.70
N ASP A 184 -1.27 -10.75 8.53
CA ASP A 184 -2.43 -11.59 8.26
C ASP A 184 -3.83 -10.97 8.48
N PRO A 185 -4.32 -10.12 7.58
CA PRO A 185 -5.73 -9.74 7.58
C PRO A 185 -6.66 -10.95 7.36
N GLU A 186 -6.22 -11.97 6.61
CA GLU A 186 -6.99 -13.20 6.40
C GLU A 186 -7.16 -14.01 7.69
N SER A 187 -6.10 -14.19 8.49
CA SER A 187 -6.18 -14.94 9.74
C SER A 187 -7.07 -14.24 10.77
N THR A 188 -7.07 -12.92 10.78
CA THR A 188 -7.92 -12.12 11.68
C THR A 188 -9.39 -12.19 11.27
N ILE A 189 -9.68 -12.14 9.97
CA ILE A 189 -11.05 -12.27 9.44
C ILE A 189 -11.56 -13.69 9.62
N LEU A 190 -10.76 -14.71 9.31
CA LEU A 190 -11.12 -16.11 9.50
C LEU A 190 -11.33 -16.47 10.97
N LYS A 191 -10.51 -15.95 11.89
CA LYS A 191 -10.73 -16.11 13.34
C LYS A 191 -12.02 -15.44 13.81
N ARG A 192 -12.38 -14.26 13.28
CA ARG A 192 -13.63 -13.60 13.58
C ARG A 192 -14.85 -14.35 13.03
N LEU A 193 -14.76 -14.83 11.79
CA LEU A 193 -15.81 -15.64 11.15
C LEU A 193 -16.00 -16.99 11.87
N LYS A 194 -14.90 -17.63 12.27
CA LYS A 194 -14.95 -18.89 13.04
C LYS A 194 -15.53 -18.70 14.45
N ARG A 195 -15.31 -17.51 15.04
CA ARG A 195 -15.86 -17.15 16.34
C ARG A 195 -17.34 -16.73 16.28
N GLN A 196 -17.83 -16.35 15.08
CA GLN A 196 -19.23 -16.00 14.84
C GLN A 196 -20.07 -17.18 14.35
N LYS A 197 -19.45 -18.34 14.02
CA LYS A 197 -20.20 -19.56 13.80
C LYS A 197 -20.55 -20.09 15.19
N PRO A 198 -21.83 -20.11 15.59
CA PRO A 198 -22.22 -20.71 16.85
C PRO A 198 -21.76 -22.16 16.85
N GLU A 199 -21.22 -22.58 17.96
CA GLU A 199 -20.90 -23.97 18.30
C GLU A 199 -22.22 -24.69 18.58
N ASP A 200 -23.06 -24.76 17.55
CA ASP A 200 -24.33 -25.47 17.60
C ASP A 200 -24.22 -26.70 16.72
N GLN A 201 -24.27 -27.82 17.43
CA GLN A 201 -24.46 -29.20 16.97
C GLN A 201 -23.18 -30.03 16.82
N GLU A 202 -22.52 -30.24 17.95
CA GLU A 202 -22.04 -31.57 18.25
C GLU A 202 -23.25 -32.34 18.84
N PRO A 203 -23.70 -33.45 18.24
CA PRO A 203 -24.73 -34.27 18.84
C PRO A 203 -24.24 -34.78 20.19
N PRO A 204 -25.05 -34.83 21.24
CA PRO A 204 -24.63 -35.33 22.54
C PRO A 204 -24.09 -36.74 22.37
N ASP A 205 -22.87 -36.93 22.82
CA ASP A 205 -22.13 -38.18 22.88
C ASP A 205 -23.02 -39.26 23.44
N ALA A 206 -23.33 -40.25 22.61
CA ALA A 206 -24.13 -41.41 23.03
C ALA A 206 -23.29 -42.15 24.08
N SER A 207 -23.79 -42.19 25.28
CA SER A 207 -23.25 -42.91 26.42
C SER A 207 -22.81 -44.33 26.05
N PRO A 208 -21.68 -44.85 26.57
CA PRO A 208 -21.15 -46.18 26.25
C PRO A 208 -22.06 -47.35 26.60
N ASP A 209 -23.15 -47.14 27.30
CA ASP A 209 -24.01 -48.22 27.83
C ASP A 209 -25.04 -48.76 26.83
N GLN A 210 -25.23 -48.16 25.63
CA GLN A 210 -26.17 -48.70 24.64
C GLN A 210 -25.57 -49.71 23.64
N LYS A 211 -24.25 -49.95 23.70
CA LYS A 211 -23.60 -50.94 22.82
C LYS A 211 -23.75 -52.43 23.29
N SER A 212 -24.24 -52.67 24.50
CA SER A 212 -24.37 -54.02 25.05
C SER A 212 -25.72 -54.74 24.74
N GLU A 213 -26.71 -54.00 24.22
CA GLU A 213 -28.05 -54.56 24.05
C GLU A 213 -28.43 -55.01 22.61
N LEU A 214 -27.52 -54.82 21.65
CA LEU A 214 -27.73 -55.17 20.25
C LEU A 214 -26.85 -56.37 19.75
N ALA A 215 -26.47 -57.26 20.67
CA ALA A 215 -25.88 -58.54 20.25
C ALA A 215 -26.99 -59.54 19.88
N PRO A 216 -27.04 -60.06 18.67
CA PRO A 216 -28.03 -61.12 18.31
C PRO A 216 -27.70 -62.39 19.07
N ARG A 217 -28.62 -62.87 19.89
CA ARG A 217 -28.59 -64.25 20.43
C ARG A 217 -28.74 -65.21 19.26
N SER A 218 -27.59 -65.67 18.77
CA SER A 218 -27.48 -66.86 17.99
C SER A 218 -27.24 -68.02 18.94
N GLY A 219 -28.20 -68.91 19.05
CA GLY A 219 -27.99 -70.10 19.81
C GLY A 219 -29.20 -71.04 19.78
N ALA A 220 -29.04 -72.12 19.12
CA ALA A 220 -29.62 -73.46 19.34
C ALA A 220 -31.07 -73.71 18.84
N LEU A 221 -31.21 -74.38 17.76
CA LEU A 221 -31.48 -75.81 17.55
C LEU A 221 -31.61 -76.08 16.04
#